data_410aee39f96622d0be391e2a924c0d70
#
_entry.id   410aee39f96622d0be391e2a924c0d70
#
_cell.length_a   1.000
_cell.length_b   1.000
_cell.length_c   1.000
_cell.angle_alpha   90.00
_cell.angle_beta   90.00
_cell.angle_gamma   90.00
#
_symmetry.space_group_name_H-M   'P 1'
#
loop_
_entity.id
_entity.type
_entity.pdbx_description
1 polymer ?
#
loop_
_entity_poly.entity_id
_entity_poly.type
_entity_poly.pdbx_seq_one_letter_code
_entity_poly.pdbx_strand_id
1 'polypeptide(L)'
;TGLDPNKEYAIFLAESPQNSCKFFINGKLLNQIGTLGTSSETEKPYFAPIYSIFYPDEQGNVEIIFHVSSFVQTKSGIFNSIFLGEKPDILFYYTLQNGVAWLVIGTLAILSCLNILLFVLSPKRRENLYFSLLTIVLAFRVGISGFSVFSIAFPGIPYRLLLMMESVSIWTTPMLLCFIILVSADTKIKNHVALKTLLFSATFVGLLSLFLPESVGVFLSPFIDTISLFIPCFIFVFLITQITIDNIITVLNLSTILVLTLALAFEMFFKTRTFSSPFQVYPLFFLVYAIFQFITLAAQQSILYNKQKALVKHLNKLTDVCLSFVPKEFLKQIDKNSVNKVELGDYSEKQMTITYTNLDFISKWETDLSSEQEYTLFSNCVSIIYPIIKKYNGYIAKIISEDIVALFPNHPSDAINCNLEISEMLSNYTNQEINDYFTLKKSTGVHYGNLLLGTIGEEHRLNDTVISEAVNVVSRLSDVAKTYNVDFVFSDEVFNIIRENKFDFAQLGITTIKGKSQPLSIYTCTKKQTGVKND
;
A
#
# COMPACT_ATOMS: atom_id res chain seq x y z
N THR A 1 -58.23 16.21 29.23
CA THR A 1 -59.70 16.18 29.19
C THR A 1 -60.18 15.87 27.78
N GLY A 2 -61.33 15.12 27.66
CA GLY A 2 -61.95 14.82 26.38
C GLY A 2 -61.35 13.63 25.64
N LEU A 3 -60.63 12.77 26.31
CA LEU A 3 -60.16 11.48 25.79
C LEU A 3 -61.29 10.45 25.78
N ASP A 4 -61.23 9.48 24.85
CA ASP A 4 -62.22 8.39 24.83
C ASP A 4 -61.88 7.38 25.94
N PRO A 5 -62.79 7.16 26.92
CA PRO A 5 -62.55 6.23 28.04
C PRO A 5 -62.32 4.77 27.59
N ASN A 6 -62.77 4.40 26.39
CA ASN A 6 -62.63 3.03 25.87
C ASN A 6 -61.35 2.79 25.08
N LYS A 7 -60.54 3.83 24.88
CA LYS A 7 -59.29 3.71 24.15
C LYS A 7 -58.09 3.63 25.08
N GLU A 8 -57.10 2.88 24.65
CA GLU A 8 -55.80 2.82 25.29
C GLU A 8 -54.93 3.99 24.80
N TYR A 9 -54.40 4.74 25.77
CA TYR A 9 -53.43 5.81 25.53
C TYR A 9 -52.07 5.40 26.08
N ALA A 10 -51.05 5.99 25.55
CA ALA A 10 -49.70 5.81 26.05
C ALA A 10 -49.02 7.18 26.26
N ILE A 11 -48.13 7.19 27.23
CA ILE A 11 -47.23 8.29 27.53
C ILE A 11 -45.82 7.84 27.29
N PHE A 12 -45.02 8.70 26.67
CA PHE A 12 -43.66 8.43 26.34
C PHE A 12 -42.76 9.65 26.65
N LEU A 13 -41.72 9.42 27.42
CA LEU A 13 -40.61 10.36 27.62
C LEU A 13 -39.38 9.73 26.96
N ALA A 14 -38.94 10.33 25.86
CA ALA A 14 -37.84 9.81 25.03
C ALA A 14 -36.48 9.90 25.73
N GLU A 15 -36.25 10.93 26.49
CA GLU A 15 -35.06 11.10 27.30
C GLU A 15 -35.41 10.94 28.79
N SER A 16 -34.67 10.09 29.45
CA SER A 16 -34.80 9.87 30.87
C SER A 16 -34.55 11.18 31.63
N PRO A 17 -35.41 11.56 32.57
CA PRO A 17 -35.00 12.47 33.62
C PRO A 17 -33.79 11.81 34.29
N GLN A 18 -32.63 12.43 34.26
CA GLN A 18 -31.40 11.92 34.89
C GLN A 18 -31.51 11.94 36.44
N ASN A 19 -32.68 11.63 36.95
CA ASN A 19 -33.12 11.77 38.31
C ASN A 19 -33.87 10.52 38.77
N SER A 20 -34.33 10.53 40.01
CA SER A 20 -35.27 9.52 40.46
C SER A 20 -36.68 10.06 40.32
N CYS A 21 -37.57 9.27 39.70
CA CYS A 21 -38.91 9.71 39.37
C CYS A 21 -39.95 8.58 39.62
N LYS A 22 -41.09 8.94 40.23
CA LYS A 22 -42.30 8.09 40.23
C LYS A 22 -43.35 8.78 39.39
N PHE A 23 -44.00 8.01 38.56
CA PHE A 23 -44.99 8.46 37.62
C PHE A 23 -46.35 7.87 37.96
N PHE A 24 -47.31 8.74 38.26
CA PHE A 24 -48.67 8.35 38.60
C PHE A 24 -49.66 8.83 37.52
N ILE A 25 -50.67 8.03 37.24
CA ILE A 25 -51.83 8.44 36.46
C ILE A 25 -53.08 8.09 37.26
N ASN A 26 -53.96 9.09 37.42
CA ASN A 26 -55.21 8.98 38.18
C ASN A 26 -54.98 8.34 39.58
N GLY A 27 -53.92 8.78 40.27
CA GLY A 27 -53.53 8.30 41.60
C GLY A 27 -52.87 6.91 41.64
N LYS A 28 -52.76 6.18 40.51
CA LYS A 28 -52.13 4.87 40.43
C LYS A 28 -50.69 4.99 39.93
N LEU A 29 -49.74 4.37 40.65
CA LEU A 29 -48.36 4.29 40.24
C LEU A 29 -48.25 3.42 38.96
N LEU A 30 -47.78 4.00 37.85
CA LEU A 30 -47.58 3.29 36.59
C LEU A 30 -46.12 2.93 36.33
N ASN A 31 -45.19 3.82 36.69
CA ASN A 31 -43.78 3.58 36.45
C ASN A 31 -42.92 4.25 37.52
N GLN A 32 -41.71 3.73 37.71
CA GLN A 32 -40.70 4.28 38.59
C GLN A 32 -39.30 4.14 37.97
N ILE A 33 -38.55 5.23 37.93
CA ILE A 33 -37.16 5.26 37.54
C ILE A 33 -36.33 5.63 38.75
N GLY A 34 -35.34 4.82 39.04
CA GLY A 34 -34.51 5.00 40.23
C GLY A 34 -35.30 4.87 41.55
N THR A 35 -34.76 5.42 42.64
CA THR A 35 -35.39 5.45 43.95
C THR A 35 -35.42 6.87 44.47
N LEU A 36 -36.61 7.38 44.73
CA LEU A 36 -36.77 8.72 45.30
C LEU A 36 -36.11 8.78 46.69
N GLY A 37 -35.39 9.86 46.95
CA GLY A 37 -34.76 10.12 48.21
C GLY A 37 -35.10 11.50 48.76
N THR A 38 -34.82 11.72 50.04
CA THR A 38 -34.88 13.02 50.72
C THR A 38 -33.48 13.61 50.96
N SER A 39 -32.45 12.88 50.55
CA SER A 39 -31.05 13.29 50.59
C SER A 39 -30.26 12.60 49.50
N SER A 40 -29.03 13.07 49.21
CA SER A 40 -28.09 12.45 48.28
C SER A 40 -27.69 11.01 48.63
N GLU A 41 -27.83 10.61 49.91
CA GLU A 41 -27.53 9.25 50.36
C GLU A 41 -28.69 8.26 50.08
N THR A 42 -29.93 8.77 50.12
CA THR A 42 -31.14 7.95 49.95
C THR A 42 -31.65 7.91 48.53
N GLU A 43 -31.30 8.87 47.70
CA GLU A 43 -31.62 8.91 46.31
C GLU A 43 -30.76 7.92 45.50
N LYS A 44 -31.38 7.16 44.60
CA LYS A 44 -30.68 6.33 43.61
C LYS A 44 -31.18 6.71 42.24
N PRO A 45 -30.52 7.66 41.56
CA PRO A 45 -30.92 8.06 40.22
C PRO A 45 -30.68 6.92 39.18
N TYR A 46 -31.42 6.95 38.09
CA TYR A 46 -31.27 6.00 37.00
C TYR A 46 -31.60 6.65 35.67
N PHE A 47 -31.06 6.07 34.60
CA PHE A 47 -31.31 6.46 33.23
C PHE A 47 -32.21 5.42 32.55
N ALA A 48 -33.45 5.74 32.20
CA ALA A 48 -34.28 4.93 31.34
C ALA A 48 -35.43 5.75 30.75
N PRO A 49 -35.82 5.52 29.49
CA PRO A 49 -36.99 6.15 28.94
C PRO A 49 -38.24 5.65 29.66
N ILE A 50 -39.27 6.51 29.74
CA ILE A 50 -40.56 6.14 30.32
C ILE A 50 -41.50 5.84 29.14
N TYR A 51 -42.04 4.62 29.13
CA TYR A 51 -43.15 4.24 28.28
C TYR A 51 -44.21 3.55 29.16
N SER A 52 -45.41 4.09 29.19
CA SER A 52 -46.49 3.54 30.03
C SER A 52 -47.83 3.66 29.33
N ILE A 53 -48.66 2.64 29.47
CA ILE A 53 -50.02 2.56 28.92
C ILE A 53 -51.02 2.82 30.01
N PHE A 54 -52.08 3.55 29.68
CA PHE A 54 -53.14 3.88 30.63
C PHE A 54 -54.49 4.06 29.95
N TYR A 55 -55.55 4.07 30.76
CA TYR A 55 -56.91 4.43 30.35
C TYR A 55 -57.29 5.75 31.03
N PRO A 56 -58.04 6.62 30.35
CA PRO A 56 -58.66 7.77 31.00
C PRO A 56 -59.70 7.33 32.03
N ASP A 57 -60.16 8.26 32.85
CA ASP A 57 -61.30 8.03 33.73
C ASP A 57 -62.61 7.96 32.89
N GLU A 58 -63.77 7.62 33.56
CA GLU A 58 -65.08 7.53 32.92
C GLU A 58 -65.55 8.84 32.27
N GLN A 59 -64.92 9.98 32.68
CA GLN A 59 -65.23 11.31 32.15
C GLN A 59 -64.25 11.78 31.04
N GLY A 60 -63.28 10.89 30.63
CA GLY A 60 -62.27 11.22 29.66
C GLY A 60 -61.15 12.14 30.18
N ASN A 61 -60.97 12.21 31.48
CA ASN A 61 -59.89 13.01 32.10
C ASN A 61 -58.69 12.14 32.49
N VAL A 62 -57.56 12.77 32.54
CA VAL A 62 -56.29 12.14 32.99
C VAL A 62 -55.55 13.12 33.86
N GLU A 63 -55.29 12.72 35.10
CA GLU A 63 -54.41 13.43 36.03
C GLU A 63 -53.04 12.77 35.96
N ILE A 64 -52.01 13.55 35.65
CA ILE A 64 -50.63 13.11 35.53
C ILE A 64 -49.79 13.76 36.64
N ILE A 65 -49.21 12.94 37.52
CA ILE A 65 -48.37 13.40 38.64
C ILE A 65 -46.99 12.78 38.55
N PHE A 66 -45.95 13.62 38.54
CA PHE A 66 -44.57 13.20 38.64
C PHE A 66 -44.03 13.59 40.03
N HIS A 67 -43.54 12.63 40.77
CA HIS A 67 -42.75 12.87 41.96
C HIS A 67 -41.28 12.72 41.57
N VAL A 68 -40.49 13.77 41.65
CA VAL A 68 -39.09 13.81 41.24
C VAL A 68 -38.23 14.18 42.42
N SER A 69 -37.12 13.47 42.63
CA SER A 69 -36.02 13.89 43.53
C SER A 69 -34.73 14.04 42.71
N SER A 70 -33.92 15.03 43.08
CA SER A 70 -32.64 15.28 42.46
C SER A 70 -31.68 15.94 43.45
N PHE A 71 -30.86 15.13 44.08
CA PHE A 71 -29.80 15.55 45.00
C PHE A 71 -28.40 15.36 44.42
N VAL A 72 -28.27 14.56 43.36
CA VAL A 72 -26.98 14.22 42.72
C VAL A 72 -26.75 15.09 41.48
N GLN A 73 -27.81 15.46 40.76
CA GLN A 73 -27.76 16.20 39.52
C GLN A 73 -27.88 17.71 39.71
N THR A 74 -27.12 18.50 38.95
CA THR A 74 -27.21 19.97 38.92
C THR A 74 -28.46 20.49 38.18
N LYS A 75 -28.98 19.72 37.23
CA LYS A 75 -30.26 19.99 36.56
C LYS A 75 -31.31 19.01 37.12
N SER A 76 -32.36 19.55 37.69
CA SER A 76 -33.43 18.74 38.27
C SER A 76 -34.76 18.97 37.54
N GLY A 77 -35.55 17.91 37.43
CA GLY A 77 -36.88 17.97 36.81
C GLY A 77 -37.00 17.25 35.48
N ILE A 78 -38.17 17.38 34.88
CA ILE A 78 -38.46 16.84 33.55
C ILE A 78 -38.26 17.96 32.54
N PHE A 79 -37.16 17.93 31.80
CA PHE A 79 -36.81 18.99 30.85
C PHE A 79 -37.29 18.70 29.44
N ASN A 80 -37.58 17.43 29.16
CA ASN A 80 -37.94 16.99 27.83
C ASN A 80 -39.42 16.88 27.64
N SER A 81 -39.88 16.96 26.38
CA SER A 81 -41.31 16.87 26.09
C SER A 81 -41.85 15.50 26.41
N ILE A 82 -43.03 15.53 26.97
CA ILE A 82 -43.86 14.38 27.21
C ILE A 82 -44.74 14.18 26.02
N PHE A 83 -44.64 13.02 25.37
CA PHE A 83 -45.49 12.64 24.24
C PHE A 83 -46.66 11.83 24.77
N LEU A 84 -47.85 12.29 24.48
CA LEU A 84 -49.13 11.67 24.83
C LEU A 84 -49.91 11.44 23.56
N GLY A 85 -50.47 10.25 23.39
CA GLY A 85 -51.29 9.92 22.24
C GLY A 85 -51.93 8.55 22.36
N GLU A 86 -52.63 8.12 21.33
CA GLU A 86 -53.16 6.76 21.27
C GLU A 86 -51.99 5.76 21.30
N LYS A 87 -52.20 4.62 21.96
CA LYS A 87 -51.18 3.58 22.16
C LYS A 87 -50.45 3.19 20.85
N PRO A 88 -51.13 2.95 19.71
CA PRO A 88 -50.45 2.54 18.48
C PRO A 88 -49.46 3.56 17.98
N ASP A 89 -49.78 4.86 18.05
CA ASP A 89 -48.93 5.94 17.57
C ASP A 89 -47.67 6.12 18.44
N ILE A 90 -47.86 6.13 19.75
CA ILE A 90 -46.76 6.25 20.70
C ILE A 90 -45.86 5.03 20.67
N LEU A 91 -46.46 3.82 20.53
CA LEU A 91 -45.71 2.56 20.39
C LEU A 91 -44.87 2.57 19.11
N PHE A 92 -45.40 3.10 18.00
CA PHE A 92 -44.67 3.24 16.76
C PHE A 92 -43.42 4.11 16.95
N TYR A 93 -43.54 5.30 17.57
CA TYR A 93 -42.38 6.17 17.85
C TYR A 93 -41.37 5.50 18.77
N TYR A 94 -41.83 4.83 19.82
CA TYR A 94 -40.96 4.09 20.74
C TYR A 94 -40.15 3.00 20.03
N THR A 95 -40.84 2.17 19.24
CA THR A 95 -40.21 1.05 18.51
C THR A 95 -39.32 1.54 17.41
N LEU A 96 -39.67 2.63 16.72
CA LEU A 96 -38.87 3.22 15.68
C LEU A 96 -37.56 3.77 16.24
N GLN A 97 -37.59 4.53 17.33
CA GLN A 97 -36.38 5.04 17.98
C GLN A 97 -35.47 3.94 18.48
N ASN A 98 -36.04 2.93 19.14
CA ASN A 98 -35.28 1.77 19.61
C ASN A 98 -34.63 1.03 18.42
N GLY A 99 -35.39 0.80 17.34
CA GLY A 99 -34.92 0.15 16.14
C GLY A 99 -33.79 0.91 15.44
N VAL A 100 -33.92 2.23 15.30
CA VAL A 100 -32.87 3.07 14.70
C VAL A 100 -31.59 3.04 15.55
N ALA A 101 -31.70 3.17 16.88
CA ALA A 101 -30.53 3.11 17.74
C ALA A 101 -29.78 1.76 17.60
N TRP A 102 -30.49 0.64 17.65
CA TRP A 102 -29.90 -0.69 17.46
C TRP A 102 -29.31 -0.90 16.05
N LEU A 103 -29.95 -0.39 15.01
CA LEU A 103 -29.43 -0.41 13.65
C LEU A 103 -28.10 0.34 13.56
N VAL A 104 -28.01 1.54 14.15
CA VAL A 104 -26.77 2.32 14.16
C VAL A 104 -25.69 1.61 14.96
N ILE A 105 -26.00 1.10 16.16
CA ILE A 105 -25.04 0.33 16.98
C ILE A 105 -24.53 -0.88 16.21
N GLY A 106 -25.43 -1.65 15.59
CA GLY A 106 -25.06 -2.85 14.81
C GLY A 106 -24.15 -2.53 13.61
N THR A 107 -24.47 -1.45 12.86
CA THR A 107 -23.64 -1.03 11.72
C THR A 107 -22.27 -0.51 12.15
N LEU A 108 -22.20 0.27 13.24
CA LEU A 108 -20.91 0.72 13.80
C LEU A 108 -20.07 -0.46 14.30
N ALA A 109 -20.70 -1.48 14.90
CA ALA A 109 -20.02 -2.69 15.33
C ALA A 109 -19.46 -3.49 14.15
N ILE A 110 -20.24 -3.64 13.07
CA ILE A 110 -19.77 -4.31 11.83
C ILE A 110 -18.60 -3.54 11.23
N LEU A 111 -18.69 -2.22 11.12
CA LEU A 111 -17.58 -1.38 10.63
C LEU A 111 -16.33 -1.53 11.51
N SER A 112 -16.50 -1.62 12.83
CA SER A 112 -15.40 -1.89 13.75
C SER A 112 -14.72 -3.23 13.45
N CYS A 113 -15.48 -4.31 13.37
CA CYS A 113 -14.97 -5.65 13.08
C CYS A 113 -14.22 -5.70 11.75
N LEU A 114 -14.76 -5.06 10.70
CA LEU A 114 -14.09 -4.96 9.40
C LEU A 114 -12.73 -4.24 9.51
N ASN A 115 -12.67 -3.14 10.26
CA ASN A 115 -11.41 -2.39 10.42
C ASN A 115 -10.40 -3.11 11.31
N ILE A 116 -10.83 -3.88 12.31
CA ILE A 116 -9.95 -4.79 13.06
C ILE A 116 -9.37 -5.83 12.11
N LEU A 117 -10.19 -6.46 11.27
CA LEU A 117 -9.71 -7.43 10.29
C LEU A 117 -8.68 -6.81 9.33
N LEU A 118 -8.96 -5.63 8.80
CA LEU A 118 -8.03 -4.89 7.94
C LEU A 118 -6.71 -4.55 8.67
N PHE A 119 -6.77 -4.22 9.94
CA PHE A 119 -5.58 -4.00 10.76
C PHE A 119 -4.78 -5.29 10.96
N VAL A 120 -5.43 -6.41 11.28
CA VAL A 120 -4.76 -7.71 11.45
C VAL A 120 -4.06 -8.14 10.16
N LEU A 121 -4.71 -7.95 8.99
CA LEU A 121 -4.12 -8.24 7.68
C LEU A 121 -2.99 -7.25 7.30
N SER A 122 -2.99 -6.04 7.86
CA SER A 122 -2.01 -4.99 7.56
C SER A 122 -1.63 -4.19 8.80
N PRO A 123 -0.83 -4.75 9.75
CA PRO A 123 -0.54 -4.11 11.04
C PRO A 123 0.22 -2.77 10.97
N LYS A 124 0.85 -2.49 9.84
CA LYS A 124 1.53 -1.20 9.58
C LYS A 124 0.54 -0.04 9.46
N ARG A 125 -0.73 -0.33 9.20
CA ARG A 125 -1.81 0.65 9.00
C ARG A 125 -2.59 0.87 10.28
N ARG A 126 -2.02 1.64 11.18
CA ARG A 126 -2.60 1.91 12.51
C ARG A 126 -3.90 2.73 12.45
N GLU A 127 -4.15 3.46 11.36
CA GLU A 127 -5.39 4.19 11.13
C GLU A 127 -6.64 3.30 11.21
N ASN A 128 -6.57 2.07 10.73
CA ASN A 128 -7.68 1.12 10.80
C ASN A 128 -7.99 0.72 12.25
N LEU A 129 -6.98 0.55 13.10
CA LEU A 129 -7.16 0.27 14.51
C LEU A 129 -7.85 1.45 15.24
N TYR A 130 -7.35 2.67 15.02
CA TYR A 130 -7.95 3.85 15.67
C TYR A 130 -9.37 4.11 15.18
N PHE A 131 -9.66 3.87 13.90
CA PHE A 131 -11.02 3.99 13.39
C PHE A 131 -11.94 2.91 13.95
N SER A 132 -11.49 1.68 14.11
CA SER A 132 -12.23 0.61 14.77
C SER A 132 -12.58 0.99 16.23
N LEU A 133 -11.59 1.49 16.99
CA LEU A 133 -11.83 1.96 18.35
C LEU A 133 -12.83 3.12 18.38
N LEU A 134 -12.73 4.05 17.43
CA LEU A 134 -13.65 5.18 17.34
C LEU A 134 -15.08 4.71 17.07
N THR A 135 -15.29 3.77 16.16
CA THR A 135 -16.65 3.25 15.87
C THR A 135 -17.24 2.48 17.06
N ILE A 136 -16.42 1.77 17.86
CA ILE A 136 -16.86 1.18 19.13
C ILE A 136 -17.31 2.26 20.12
N VAL A 137 -16.49 3.30 20.30
CA VAL A 137 -16.82 4.42 21.20
C VAL A 137 -18.12 5.11 20.78
N LEU A 138 -18.30 5.35 19.47
CA LEU A 138 -19.54 5.94 18.94
C LEU A 138 -20.75 5.00 19.15
N ALA A 139 -20.59 3.70 18.98
CA ALA A 139 -21.64 2.71 19.25
C ALA A 139 -22.06 2.74 20.73
N PHE A 140 -21.08 2.77 21.66
CA PHE A 140 -21.37 2.95 23.09
C PHE A 140 -22.07 4.28 23.37
N ARG A 141 -21.61 5.37 22.75
CA ARG A 141 -22.22 6.69 22.90
C ARG A 141 -23.69 6.68 22.49
N VAL A 142 -24.04 6.10 21.33
CA VAL A 142 -25.43 5.95 20.88
C VAL A 142 -26.25 5.09 21.85
N GLY A 143 -25.64 4.06 22.44
CA GLY A 143 -26.31 3.17 23.39
C GLY A 143 -26.62 3.82 24.75
N ILE A 144 -25.83 4.82 25.17
CA ILE A 144 -25.95 5.45 26.50
C ILE A 144 -26.68 6.79 26.41
N SER A 145 -26.38 7.60 25.40
CA SER A 145 -26.95 8.94 25.25
C SER A 145 -28.38 8.91 24.74
N GLY A 146 -29.15 9.94 25.04
CA GLY A 146 -30.50 10.17 24.54
C GLY A 146 -31.49 9.07 24.98
N PHE A 147 -31.90 8.19 24.06
CA PHE A 147 -32.86 7.13 24.31
C PHE A 147 -32.34 6.04 25.26
N SER A 148 -31.04 6.00 25.55
CA SER A 148 -30.38 5.09 26.51
C SER A 148 -30.77 3.62 26.31
N VAL A 149 -30.59 3.11 25.08
CA VAL A 149 -30.97 1.74 24.69
C VAL A 149 -30.31 0.69 25.59
N PHE A 150 -29.11 0.95 26.08
CA PHE A 150 -28.41 0.02 26.98
C PHE A 150 -29.08 -0.09 28.35
N SER A 151 -29.69 0.97 28.86
CA SER A 151 -30.45 0.89 30.12
C SER A 151 -31.71 0.04 29.96
N ILE A 152 -32.32 0.02 28.78
CA ILE A 152 -33.45 -0.86 28.46
C ILE A 152 -33.01 -2.31 28.35
N ALA A 153 -31.90 -2.55 27.62
CA ALA A 153 -31.39 -3.90 27.39
C ALA A 153 -30.76 -4.54 28.65
N PHE A 154 -30.15 -3.69 29.51
CA PHE A 154 -29.41 -4.12 30.70
C PHE A 154 -29.85 -3.32 31.94
N PRO A 155 -31.02 -3.55 32.49
CA PRO A 155 -31.59 -2.75 33.60
C PRO A 155 -30.80 -2.83 34.90
N GLY A 156 -29.79 -3.68 35.01
CA GLY A 156 -28.91 -3.82 36.17
C GLY A 156 -27.63 -2.97 36.14
N ILE A 157 -27.39 -2.17 35.12
CA ILE A 157 -26.17 -1.36 35.03
C ILE A 157 -26.24 -0.23 36.09
N PRO A 158 -25.20 -0.10 36.96
CA PRO A 158 -25.16 1.01 37.92
C PRO A 158 -25.14 2.37 37.22
N TYR A 159 -25.92 3.33 37.72
CA TYR A 159 -25.99 4.70 37.20
C TYR A 159 -24.61 5.36 37.04
N ARG A 160 -23.74 5.20 38.04
CA ARG A 160 -22.36 5.73 38.02
C ARG A 160 -21.56 5.19 36.81
N LEU A 161 -21.74 3.92 36.48
CA LEU A 161 -21.05 3.32 35.32
C LEU A 161 -21.52 3.94 34.01
N LEU A 162 -22.82 4.18 33.87
CA LEU A 162 -23.38 4.84 32.67
C LEU A 162 -22.81 6.26 32.51
N LEU A 163 -22.74 7.04 33.57
CA LEU A 163 -22.12 8.39 33.55
C LEU A 163 -20.64 8.35 33.19
N MET A 164 -19.87 7.41 33.76
CA MET A 164 -18.47 7.23 33.41
C MET A 164 -18.29 6.88 31.96
N MET A 165 -19.07 5.95 31.43
CA MET A 165 -19.03 5.56 30.02
C MET A 165 -19.41 6.71 29.09
N GLU A 166 -20.40 7.53 29.44
CA GLU A 166 -20.76 8.73 28.69
C GLU A 166 -19.58 9.72 28.66
N SER A 167 -19.00 10.07 29.80
CA SER A 167 -17.86 10.98 29.91
C SER A 167 -16.65 10.47 29.12
N VAL A 168 -16.32 9.18 29.27
CA VAL A 168 -15.22 8.56 28.50
C VAL A 168 -15.47 8.66 27.00
N SER A 169 -16.70 8.40 26.54
CA SER A 169 -17.03 8.48 25.12
C SER A 169 -16.89 9.88 24.54
N ILE A 170 -17.20 10.92 25.32
CA ILE A 170 -17.06 12.32 24.92
C ILE A 170 -15.59 12.68 24.65
N TRP A 171 -14.67 12.25 25.53
CA TRP A 171 -13.24 12.58 25.43
C TRP A 171 -12.47 11.69 24.45
N THR A 172 -12.81 10.40 24.38
CA THR A 172 -12.11 9.47 23.50
C THR A 172 -12.42 9.70 22.02
N THR A 173 -13.60 10.22 21.69
CA THR A 173 -13.99 10.55 20.31
C THR A 173 -13.01 11.53 19.64
N PRO A 174 -12.79 12.77 20.16
CA PRO A 174 -11.85 13.70 19.53
C PRO A 174 -10.39 13.25 19.63
N MET A 175 -10.02 12.50 20.70
CA MET A 175 -8.69 11.91 20.84
C MET A 175 -8.40 10.93 19.70
N LEU A 176 -9.28 9.97 19.46
CA LEU A 176 -9.12 8.98 18.39
C LEU A 176 -9.14 9.62 17.02
N LEU A 177 -9.95 10.67 16.80
CA LEU A 177 -9.91 11.46 15.57
C LEU A 177 -8.54 12.08 15.34
N CYS A 178 -7.92 12.69 16.38
CA CYS A 178 -6.57 13.22 16.30
C CYS A 178 -5.55 12.14 15.91
N PHE A 179 -5.66 10.92 16.49
CA PHE A 179 -4.78 9.81 16.14
C PHE A 179 -4.94 9.38 14.68
N ILE A 180 -6.18 9.26 14.19
CA ILE A 180 -6.44 8.92 12.79
C ILE A 180 -5.78 9.93 11.85
N ILE A 181 -5.94 11.23 12.13
CA ILE A 181 -5.36 12.31 11.33
C ILE A 181 -3.83 12.30 11.40
N LEU A 182 -3.25 12.17 12.60
CA LEU A 182 -1.80 12.12 12.79
C LEU A 182 -1.15 10.96 12.05
N VAL A 183 -1.82 9.80 11.99
CA VAL A 183 -1.27 8.62 11.30
C VAL A 183 -1.45 8.70 9.79
N SER A 184 -2.57 9.24 9.31
CA SER A 184 -2.90 9.34 7.88
C SER A 184 -2.31 10.58 7.19
N ALA A 185 -1.85 11.59 7.93
CA ALA A 185 -1.34 12.84 7.41
C ALA A 185 0.13 12.75 6.96
N ASP A 186 0.54 13.70 6.13
CA ASP A 186 1.92 13.90 5.70
C ASP A 186 2.86 14.25 6.88
N THR A 187 4.16 14.06 6.68
CA THR A 187 5.20 14.27 7.71
C THR A 187 5.19 15.68 8.31
N LYS A 188 4.83 16.71 7.53
CA LYS A 188 4.69 18.10 8.01
C LYS A 188 3.59 18.23 9.06
N ILE A 189 2.41 17.66 8.80
CA ILE A 189 1.27 17.67 9.72
C ILE A 189 1.56 16.80 10.97
N LYS A 190 2.15 15.62 10.78
CA LYS A 190 2.57 14.72 11.87
C LYS A 190 3.44 15.38 12.92
N ASN A 191 4.33 16.26 12.48
CA ASN A 191 5.30 16.91 13.37
C ASN A 191 4.82 18.23 13.96
N HIS A 192 3.59 18.65 13.62
CA HIS A 192 3.08 19.93 14.10
C HIS A 192 2.82 19.92 15.62
N VAL A 193 3.48 20.82 16.33
CA VAL A 193 3.45 20.87 17.79
C VAL A 193 2.02 21.08 18.31
N ALA A 194 1.24 21.99 17.71
CA ALA A 194 -0.12 22.29 18.15
C ALA A 194 -1.05 21.06 18.13
N LEU A 195 -0.94 20.17 17.13
CA LEU A 195 -1.76 18.97 17.06
C LEU A 195 -1.36 17.94 18.13
N LYS A 196 -0.07 17.83 18.44
CA LYS A 196 0.45 16.97 19.52
C LYS A 196 0.05 17.49 20.89
N THR A 197 0.13 18.80 21.13
CA THR A 197 -0.32 19.41 22.41
C THR A 197 -1.81 19.26 22.59
N LEU A 198 -2.62 19.43 21.54
CA LEU A 198 -4.05 19.21 21.60
C LEU A 198 -4.38 17.74 21.96
N LEU A 199 -3.71 16.78 21.34
CA LEU A 199 -3.87 15.37 21.64
C LEU A 199 -3.51 15.06 23.10
N PHE A 200 -2.37 15.58 23.57
CA PHE A 200 -1.93 15.40 24.95
C PHE A 200 -2.93 16.00 25.94
N SER A 201 -3.42 17.22 25.69
CA SER A 201 -4.40 17.88 26.57
C SER A 201 -5.74 17.13 26.61
N ALA A 202 -6.26 16.69 25.43
CA ALA A 202 -7.48 15.91 25.34
C ALA A 202 -7.36 14.57 26.10
N THR A 203 -6.22 13.88 25.93
CA THR A 203 -5.95 12.63 26.66
C THR A 203 -5.86 12.84 28.14
N PHE A 204 -5.16 13.90 28.58
CA PHE A 204 -5.00 14.23 29.99
C PHE A 204 -6.34 14.55 30.67
N VAL A 205 -7.17 15.39 30.06
CA VAL A 205 -8.49 15.74 30.59
C VAL A 205 -9.43 14.52 30.58
N GLY A 206 -9.36 13.68 29.51
CA GLY A 206 -10.12 12.43 29.46
C GLY A 206 -9.76 11.47 30.59
N LEU A 207 -8.48 11.30 30.89
CA LEU A 207 -8.03 10.48 32.01
C LEU A 207 -8.43 11.09 33.38
N LEU A 208 -8.30 12.40 33.51
CA LEU A 208 -8.70 13.11 34.76
C LEU A 208 -10.19 12.92 35.04
N SER A 209 -11.05 12.94 34.00
CA SER A 209 -12.50 12.77 34.16
C SER A 209 -12.91 11.43 34.77
N LEU A 210 -12.09 10.39 34.65
CA LEU A 210 -12.34 9.06 35.23
C LEU A 210 -12.20 9.05 36.77
N PHE A 211 -11.40 9.95 37.32
CA PHE A 211 -11.10 10.01 38.74
C PHE A 211 -11.91 11.07 39.47
N LEU A 212 -12.70 11.89 38.78
CA LEU A 212 -13.51 12.93 39.38
C LEU A 212 -14.68 12.33 40.19
N PRO A 213 -14.98 12.91 41.34
CA PRO A 213 -16.22 12.61 42.07
C PRO A 213 -17.44 12.89 41.17
N GLU A 214 -18.49 12.10 41.35
CA GLU A 214 -19.72 12.17 40.55
C GLU A 214 -20.32 13.57 40.48
N SER A 215 -20.42 14.25 41.65
CA SER A 215 -20.93 15.62 41.72
C SER A 215 -20.09 16.64 40.94
N VAL A 216 -18.78 16.50 40.97
CA VAL A 216 -17.86 17.36 40.19
C VAL A 216 -17.95 17.05 38.68
N GLY A 217 -18.05 15.76 38.31
CA GLY A 217 -18.22 15.32 36.94
C GLY A 217 -19.50 15.89 36.31
N VAL A 218 -20.62 15.82 37.01
CA VAL A 218 -21.91 16.40 36.60
C VAL A 218 -21.84 17.93 36.47
N PHE A 219 -21.21 18.62 37.43
CA PHE A 219 -21.02 20.07 37.36
C PHE A 219 -20.17 20.51 36.16
N LEU A 220 -19.13 19.74 35.84
CA LEU A 220 -18.23 20.04 34.71
C LEU A 220 -18.77 19.58 33.35
N SER A 221 -19.80 18.75 33.29
CA SER A 221 -20.30 18.17 32.05
C SER A 221 -20.63 19.19 30.93
N PRO A 222 -21.25 20.37 31.19
CA PRO A 222 -21.52 21.35 30.16
C PRO A 222 -20.24 21.96 29.57
N PHE A 223 -19.21 22.15 30.40
CA PHE A 223 -17.91 22.64 29.96
C PHE A 223 -17.17 21.56 29.13
N ILE A 224 -17.27 20.31 29.56
CA ILE A 224 -16.71 19.14 28.92
C ILE A 224 -17.32 18.97 27.50
N ASP A 225 -18.65 19.04 27.40
CA ASP A 225 -19.38 18.97 26.10
C ASP A 225 -18.92 20.09 25.18
N THR A 226 -18.81 21.30 25.69
CA THR A 226 -18.38 22.47 24.90
C THR A 226 -16.95 22.33 24.38
N ILE A 227 -16.01 21.93 25.26
CA ILE A 227 -14.61 21.72 24.88
C ILE A 227 -14.50 20.59 23.86
N SER A 228 -15.27 19.51 24.00
CA SER A 228 -15.26 18.40 23.04
C SER A 228 -15.64 18.81 21.61
N LEU A 229 -16.47 19.85 21.46
CA LEU A 229 -16.83 20.44 20.16
C LEU A 229 -15.71 21.34 19.61
N PHE A 230 -14.99 22.07 20.48
CA PHE A 230 -13.91 22.95 20.01
C PHE A 230 -12.74 22.18 19.40
N ILE A 231 -12.46 20.96 19.85
CA ILE A 231 -11.34 20.16 19.34
C ILE A 231 -11.49 19.85 17.85
N PRO A 232 -12.58 19.23 17.35
CA PRO A 232 -12.74 19.00 15.93
C PRO A 232 -12.87 20.29 15.10
N CYS A 233 -13.47 21.37 15.66
CA CYS A 233 -13.46 22.69 15.02
C CYS A 233 -12.03 23.22 14.83
N PHE A 234 -11.17 23.12 15.85
CA PHE A 234 -9.78 23.53 15.74
C PHE A 234 -9.02 22.71 14.70
N ILE A 235 -9.20 21.38 14.70
CA ILE A 235 -8.58 20.48 13.70
C ILE A 235 -9.05 20.84 12.29
N PHE A 236 -10.34 21.16 12.13
CA PHE A 236 -10.91 21.57 10.85
C PHE A 236 -10.24 22.85 10.33
N VAL A 237 -10.17 23.90 11.15
CA VAL A 237 -9.50 25.17 10.80
C VAL A 237 -8.01 24.93 10.52
N PHE A 238 -7.34 24.13 11.36
CA PHE A 238 -5.94 23.79 11.17
C PHE A 238 -5.71 23.09 9.82
N LEU A 239 -6.53 22.10 9.45
CA LEU A 239 -6.37 21.40 8.16
C LEU A 239 -6.66 22.33 6.96
N ILE A 240 -7.56 23.30 7.09
CA ILE A 240 -7.76 24.31 6.04
C ILE A 240 -6.46 25.06 5.75
N THR A 241 -5.68 25.42 6.77
CA THR A 241 -4.39 26.11 6.58
C THR A 241 -3.32 25.24 5.93
N GLN A 242 -3.51 23.92 5.92
CA GLN A 242 -2.57 22.94 5.34
C GLN A 242 -3.01 22.44 3.96
N ILE A 243 -4.13 22.91 3.42
CA ILE A 243 -4.59 22.53 2.10
C ILE A 243 -3.61 23.06 1.05
N THR A 244 -2.97 22.12 0.34
CA THR A 244 -2.37 22.35 -0.96
C THR A 244 -3.24 21.65 -2.00
N ILE A 245 -3.44 22.26 -3.15
CA ILE A 245 -4.34 21.78 -4.22
C ILE A 245 -4.01 20.33 -4.63
N ASP A 246 -2.77 19.89 -4.42
CA ASP A 246 -2.31 18.56 -4.81
C ASP A 246 -2.53 17.47 -3.74
N ASN A 247 -3.05 17.81 -2.55
CA ASN A 247 -3.20 16.85 -1.46
C ASN A 247 -4.65 16.41 -1.23
N ILE A 248 -5.15 15.55 -2.11
CA ILE A 248 -6.50 14.97 -2.04
C ILE A 248 -6.80 14.28 -0.69
N ILE A 249 -5.78 13.72 -0.02
CA ILE A 249 -5.92 13.07 1.28
C ILE A 249 -6.33 14.11 2.34
N THR A 250 -5.74 15.29 2.32
CA THR A 250 -6.09 16.37 3.26
C THR A 250 -7.54 16.85 3.02
N VAL A 251 -7.96 16.94 1.77
CA VAL A 251 -9.35 17.32 1.42
C VAL A 251 -10.36 16.27 1.90
N LEU A 252 -10.05 14.98 1.73
CA LEU A 252 -10.90 13.89 2.22
C LEU A 252 -10.99 13.90 3.75
N ASN A 253 -9.89 14.08 4.46
CA ASN A 253 -9.89 14.20 5.92
C ASN A 253 -10.70 15.43 6.39
N LEU A 254 -10.60 16.55 5.69
CA LEU A 254 -11.37 17.76 6.00
C LEU A 254 -12.88 17.52 5.91
N SER A 255 -13.33 16.82 4.86
CA SER A 255 -14.74 16.51 4.69
C SER A 255 -15.29 15.62 5.81
N THR A 256 -14.53 14.63 6.27
CA THR A 256 -14.95 13.75 7.36
C THR A 256 -14.99 14.47 8.71
N ILE A 257 -14.04 15.37 8.99
CA ILE A 257 -14.04 16.17 10.22
C ILE A 257 -15.23 17.14 10.23
N LEU A 258 -15.57 17.73 9.09
CA LEU A 258 -16.75 18.59 8.96
C LEU A 258 -18.02 17.82 9.34
N VAL A 259 -18.20 16.61 8.81
CA VAL A 259 -19.38 15.77 9.12
C VAL A 259 -19.42 15.42 10.62
N LEU A 260 -18.27 15.04 11.23
CA LEU A 260 -18.22 14.75 12.67
C LEU A 260 -18.52 16.01 13.51
N THR A 261 -17.95 17.15 13.15
CA THR A 261 -18.19 18.42 13.84
C THR A 261 -19.67 18.77 13.81
N LEU A 262 -20.31 18.62 12.65
CA LEU A 262 -21.76 18.83 12.51
C LEU A 262 -22.57 17.82 13.35
N ALA A 263 -22.15 16.55 13.38
CA ALA A 263 -22.80 15.51 14.20
C ALA A 263 -22.76 15.87 15.69
N LEU A 264 -21.58 16.28 16.21
CA LEU A 264 -21.40 16.67 17.60
C LEU A 264 -22.13 17.98 17.94
N ALA A 265 -22.08 18.95 17.04
CA ALA A 265 -22.81 20.21 17.22
C ALA A 265 -24.33 19.96 17.26
N PHE A 266 -24.83 19.08 16.40
CA PHE A 266 -26.23 18.71 16.39
C PHE A 266 -26.65 17.99 17.67
N GLU A 267 -25.86 17.02 18.14
CA GLU A 267 -26.10 16.34 19.43
C GLU A 267 -26.15 17.34 20.59
N MET A 268 -25.16 18.24 20.66
CA MET A 268 -25.11 19.28 21.68
C MET A 268 -26.31 20.22 21.63
N PHE A 269 -26.73 20.63 20.42
CA PHE A 269 -27.88 21.49 20.23
C PHE A 269 -29.17 20.84 20.74
N PHE A 270 -29.37 19.55 20.49
CA PHE A 270 -30.55 18.83 20.99
C PHE A 270 -30.48 18.54 22.49
N LYS A 271 -29.26 18.32 23.05
CA LYS A 271 -29.06 18.11 24.48
C LYS A 271 -29.29 19.40 25.31
N THR A 272 -29.06 20.59 24.74
CA THR A 272 -29.12 21.88 25.48
C THR A 272 -30.43 22.62 25.33
N ARG A 273 -31.23 22.32 24.28
CA ARG A 273 -32.51 23.03 24.05
C ARG A 273 -33.71 22.11 24.23
N THR A 274 -34.75 22.70 24.81
CA THR A 274 -36.13 22.20 24.93
C THR A 274 -36.81 21.98 23.55
N PHE A 275 -36.08 21.78 22.48
CA PHE A 275 -36.65 21.46 21.18
C PHE A 275 -36.91 19.97 21.11
N SER A 276 -38.09 19.62 21.53
CA SER A 276 -38.56 18.24 21.54
C SER A 276 -38.97 17.80 20.17
N SER A 277 -38.05 17.16 19.47
CA SER A 277 -38.43 16.25 18.40
C SER A 277 -38.75 14.89 19.02
N PRO A 278 -39.89 14.27 18.68
CA PRO A 278 -40.18 12.92 19.11
C PRO A 278 -39.16 11.91 18.57
N PHE A 279 -38.36 12.33 17.61
CA PHE A 279 -37.38 11.51 16.93
C PHE A 279 -35.96 12.06 17.10
N GLN A 280 -35.09 11.30 17.74
CA GLN A 280 -33.67 11.64 17.91
C GLN A 280 -32.89 11.23 16.68
N VAL A 281 -32.49 12.20 15.85
CA VAL A 281 -31.79 11.98 14.57
C VAL A 281 -30.27 11.94 14.71
N TYR A 282 -29.69 12.38 15.83
CA TYR A 282 -28.24 12.47 15.99
C TYR A 282 -27.51 11.13 15.82
N PRO A 283 -28.05 9.94 16.17
CA PRO A 283 -27.37 8.67 15.90
C PRO A 283 -27.09 8.44 14.43
N LEU A 284 -27.99 8.92 13.55
CA LEU A 284 -27.80 8.81 12.10
C LEU A 284 -26.63 9.65 11.60
N PHE A 285 -26.36 10.80 12.21
CA PHE A 285 -25.19 11.60 11.84
C PHE A 285 -23.88 10.90 12.18
N PHE A 286 -23.79 10.16 13.29
CA PHE A 286 -22.63 9.33 13.59
C PHE A 286 -22.46 8.19 12.59
N LEU A 287 -23.57 7.60 12.13
CA LEU A 287 -23.52 6.60 11.08
C LEU A 287 -23.01 7.19 9.75
N VAL A 288 -23.53 8.35 9.35
CA VAL A 288 -23.07 9.07 8.16
C VAL A 288 -21.58 9.38 8.26
N TYR A 289 -21.13 9.89 9.41
CA TYR A 289 -19.71 10.12 9.66
C TYR A 289 -18.88 8.83 9.50
N ALA A 290 -19.30 7.74 10.12
CA ALA A 290 -18.57 6.49 10.07
C ALA A 290 -18.45 5.92 8.65
N ILE A 291 -19.51 6.03 7.85
CA ILE A 291 -19.50 5.63 6.43
C ILE A 291 -18.55 6.54 5.64
N PHE A 292 -18.62 7.85 5.81
CA PHE A 292 -17.72 8.80 5.15
C PHE A 292 -16.25 8.54 5.50
N GLN A 293 -15.96 8.32 6.77
CA GLN A 293 -14.60 8.02 7.22
C GLN A 293 -14.10 6.68 6.66
N PHE A 294 -14.95 5.66 6.59
CA PHE A 294 -14.61 4.39 5.97
C PHE A 294 -14.26 4.55 4.48
N ILE A 295 -15.09 5.29 3.74
CA ILE A 295 -14.83 5.62 2.32
C ILE A 295 -13.51 6.38 2.17
N THR A 296 -13.25 7.34 3.05
CA THR A 296 -12.01 8.13 3.05
C THR A 296 -10.78 7.24 3.27
N LEU A 297 -10.82 6.34 4.25
CA LEU A 297 -9.74 5.39 4.49
C LEU A 297 -9.53 4.44 3.30
N ALA A 298 -10.62 3.94 2.69
CA ALA A 298 -10.54 3.09 1.51
C ALA A 298 -9.93 3.84 0.31
N ALA A 299 -10.33 5.09 0.07
CA ALA A 299 -9.77 5.93 -0.98
C ALA A 299 -8.27 6.22 -0.76
N GLN A 300 -7.87 6.54 0.47
CA GLN A 300 -6.46 6.73 0.84
C GLN A 300 -5.64 5.46 0.57
N GLN A 301 -6.17 4.29 0.92
CA GLN A 301 -5.51 3.01 0.66
C GLN A 301 -5.33 2.75 -0.84
N SER A 302 -6.36 3.05 -1.65
CA SER A 302 -6.30 2.91 -3.10
C SER A 302 -5.25 3.84 -3.72
N ILE A 303 -5.20 5.10 -3.29
CA ILE A 303 -4.21 6.08 -3.77
C ILE A 303 -2.78 5.63 -3.43
N LEU A 304 -2.54 5.19 -2.19
CA LEU A 304 -1.22 4.70 -1.77
C LEU A 304 -0.81 3.44 -2.53
N TYR A 305 -1.73 2.50 -2.74
CA TYR A 305 -1.48 1.29 -3.52
C TYR A 305 -1.08 1.63 -4.97
N ASN A 306 -1.81 2.54 -5.62
CA ASN A 306 -1.51 2.97 -6.98
C ASN A 306 -0.14 3.68 -7.08
N LYS A 307 0.21 4.52 -6.09
CA LYS A 307 1.55 5.14 -6.02
C LYS A 307 2.65 4.09 -5.87
N GLN A 308 2.48 3.10 -5.00
CA GLN A 308 3.43 2.00 -4.83
C GLN A 308 3.60 1.19 -6.12
N LYS A 309 2.49 0.84 -6.78
CA LYS A 309 2.51 0.11 -8.06
C LYS A 309 3.23 0.90 -9.15
N ALA A 310 3.01 2.20 -9.25
CA ALA A 310 3.71 3.06 -10.20
C ALA A 310 5.22 3.12 -9.91
N LEU A 311 5.61 3.23 -8.64
CA LEU A 311 7.02 3.23 -8.22
C LEU A 311 7.71 1.90 -8.56
N VAL A 312 7.07 0.77 -8.26
CA VAL A 312 7.60 -0.57 -8.61
C VAL A 312 7.77 -0.70 -10.13
N LYS A 313 6.78 -0.24 -10.92
CA LYS A 313 6.90 -0.24 -12.38
C LYS A 313 8.06 0.61 -12.88
N HIS A 314 8.28 1.78 -12.26
CA HIS A 314 9.41 2.65 -12.60
C HIS A 314 10.76 2.01 -12.25
N LEU A 315 10.87 1.41 -11.06
CA LEU A 315 12.08 0.70 -10.64
C LEU A 315 12.40 -0.49 -11.56
N ASN A 316 11.40 -1.29 -11.94
CA ASN A 316 11.59 -2.39 -12.87
C ASN A 316 12.10 -1.88 -14.23
N LYS A 317 11.52 -0.77 -14.74
CA LYS A 317 12.00 -0.18 -15.99
C LYS A 317 13.46 0.30 -15.89
N LEU A 318 13.85 0.92 -14.78
CA LEU A 318 15.25 1.30 -14.54
C LEU A 318 16.16 0.08 -14.50
N THR A 319 15.74 -0.99 -13.82
CA THR A 319 16.48 -2.24 -13.77
C THR A 319 16.64 -2.86 -15.16
N ASP A 320 15.59 -2.87 -15.98
CA ASP A 320 15.65 -3.38 -17.35
C ASP A 320 16.62 -2.55 -18.22
N VAL A 321 16.63 -1.23 -18.07
CA VAL A 321 17.59 -0.34 -18.74
C VAL A 321 19.01 -0.65 -18.29
N CYS A 322 19.27 -0.79 -16.99
CA CYS A 322 20.59 -1.17 -16.48
C CYS A 322 21.05 -2.53 -17.03
N LEU A 323 20.14 -3.52 -17.10
CA LEU A 323 20.42 -4.84 -17.64
C LEU A 323 20.65 -4.86 -19.16
N SER A 324 20.27 -3.81 -19.89
CA SER A 324 20.61 -3.68 -21.30
C SER A 324 22.07 -3.29 -21.53
N PHE A 325 22.74 -2.72 -20.51
CA PHE A 325 24.18 -2.40 -20.57
C PHE A 325 25.07 -3.49 -19.96
N VAL A 326 24.52 -4.33 -19.06
CA VAL A 326 25.28 -5.41 -18.42
C VAL A 326 24.61 -6.75 -18.77
N PRO A 327 25.27 -7.64 -19.54
CA PRO A 327 24.69 -8.93 -19.92
C PRO A 327 24.30 -9.76 -18.67
N LYS A 328 23.08 -10.28 -18.68
CA LYS A 328 22.61 -11.18 -17.59
C LYS A 328 23.50 -12.41 -17.45
N GLU A 329 24.07 -12.87 -18.55
CA GLU A 329 24.98 -13.97 -18.63
C GLU A 329 26.28 -13.65 -17.87
N PHE A 330 26.80 -12.43 -17.97
CA PHE A 330 27.97 -11.98 -17.19
C PHE A 330 27.70 -12.03 -15.69
N LEU A 331 26.54 -11.52 -15.25
CA LEU A 331 26.16 -11.58 -13.82
C LEU A 331 26.14 -13.01 -13.28
N LYS A 332 25.65 -13.96 -14.06
CA LYS A 332 25.67 -15.38 -13.68
C LYS A 332 27.09 -15.93 -13.57
N GLN A 333 28.00 -15.48 -14.42
CA GLN A 333 29.39 -15.95 -14.38
C GLN A 333 30.15 -15.46 -13.14
N ILE A 334 29.82 -14.28 -12.61
CA ILE A 334 30.38 -13.76 -11.34
C ILE A 334 29.52 -14.12 -10.11
N ASP A 335 28.61 -15.12 -10.25
CA ASP A 335 27.74 -15.64 -9.20
C ASP A 335 26.83 -14.58 -8.54
N LYS A 336 26.39 -13.57 -9.31
CA LYS A 336 25.44 -12.53 -8.90
C LYS A 336 24.10 -12.70 -9.59
N ASN A 337 23.02 -12.53 -8.81
CA ASN A 337 21.65 -12.68 -9.32
C ASN A 337 21.02 -11.35 -9.75
N SER A 338 21.67 -10.22 -9.46
CA SER A 338 21.12 -8.88 -9.72
C SER A 338 22.24 -7.83 -9.78
N VAL A 339 22.07 -6.80 -10.61
CA VAL A 339 23.04 -5.70 -10.79
C VAL A 339 23.28 -4.94 -9.48
N ASN A 340 22.26 -4.79 -8.64
CA ASN A 340 22.37 -4.08 -7.36
C ASN A 340 23.20 -4.83 -6.28
N LYS A 341 23.64 -6.05 -6.57
CA LYS A 341 24.52 -6.85 -5.69
C LYS A 341 25.96 -6.91 -6.20
N VAL A 342 26.23 -6.23 -7.30
CA VAL A 342 27.58 -6.17 -7.87
C VAL A 342 28.37 -5.09 -7.14
N GLU A 343 29.56 -5.48 -6.68
CA GLU A 343 30.47 -4.61 -5.95
C GLU A 343 31.80 -4.47 -6.70
N LEU A 344 32.54 -3.41 -6.41
CA LEU A 344 33.87 -3.21 -6.97
C LEU A 344 34.80 -4.33 -6.53
N GLY A 345 35.46 -4.97 -7.50
CA GLY A 345 36.38 -6.08 -7.24
C GLY A 345 35.74 -7.44 -7.16
N ASP A 346 34.43 -7.57 -7.43
CA ASP A 346 33.81 -8.89 -7.63
C ASP A 346 34.46 -9.59 -8.82
N TYR A 347 34.89 -10.84 -8.65
CA TYR A 347 35.48 -11.63 -9.72
C TYR A 347 35.16 -13.12 -9.59
N SER A 348 35.26 -13.81 -10.70
CA SER A 348 35.19 -15.29 -10.77
C SER A 348 36.13 -15.80 -11.84
N GLU A 349 36.86 -16.88 -11.57
CA GLU A 349 37.71 -17.54 -12.54
C GLU A 349 37.00 -18.78 -13.08
N LYS A 350 36.89 -18.85 -14.42
CA LYS A 350 36.17 -19.94 -15.11
C LYS A 350 36.89 -20.34 -16.40
N GLN A 351 36.90 -21.67 -16.66
CA GLN A 351 37.35 -22.16 -17.95
C GLN A 351 36.21 -22.08 -18.97
N MET A 352 36.43 -21.34 -20.06
CA MET A 352 35.47 -21.22 -21.13
C MET A 352 36.13 -20.89 -22.48
N THR A 353 35.35 -20.96 -23.52
CA THR A 353 35.82 -20.58 -24.86
C THR A 353 35.60 -19.08 -25.06
N ILE A 354 36.61 -18.40 -25.56
CA ILE A 354 36.57 -17.00 -25.95
C ILE A 354 36.76 -16.90 -27.45
N THR A 355 35.99 -16.03 -28.09
CA THR A 355 36.14 -15.68 -29.50
C THR A 355 36.38 -14.19 -29.63
N TYR A 356 37.27 -13.84 -30.55
CA TYR A 356 37.56 -12.46 -30.95
C TYR A 356 37.32 -12.35 -32.46
N THR A 357 36.27 -11.64 -32.86
CA THR A 357 35.84 -11.49 -34.25
C THR A 357 36.07 -10.08 -34.69
N ASN A 358 36.88 -9.90 -35.70
CA ASN A 358 37.07 -8.64 -36.42
C ASN A 358 36.19 -8.64 -37.69
N LEU A 359 35.51 -7.51 -37.94
CA LEU A 359 34.69 -7.26 -39.14
C LEU A 359 35.29 -6.08 -39.91
N ASP A 360 35.89 -6.39 -41.05
CA ASP A 360 36.61 -5.44 -41.90
C ASP A 360 35.78 -5.12 -43.14
N PHE A 361 35.37 -3.87 -43.31
CA PHE A 361 34.58 -3.39 -44.44
C PHE A 361 35.50 -2.77 -45.46
N ILE A 362 35.83 -3.48 -46.51
CA ILE A 362 36.74 -3.06 -47.58
C ILE A 362 35.92 -2.44 -48.72
N SER A 363 36.14 -1.14 -48.99
CA SER A 363 35.55 -0.46 -50.13
C SER A 363 36.07 -1.05 -51.46
N LYS A 364 35.16 -1.25 -52.40
CA LYS A 364 35.54 -1.63 -53.80
C LYS A 364 35.87 -0.44 -54.66
N TRP A 365 35.56 0.76 -54.20
CA TRP A 365 35.80 2.03 -54.87
C TRP A 365 36.78 2.88 -54.01
N GLU A 366 37.52 3.76 -54.59
CA GLU A 366 38.51 4.62 -53.90
C GLU A 366 37.87 5.63 -52.92
N THR A 367 36.62 5.44 -52.52
CA THR A 367 35.89 6.29 -51.59
C THR A 367 35.81 5.62 -50.22
N ASP A 368 36.36 6.29 -49.19
CA ASP A 368 36.24 5.85 -47.81
C ASP A 368 34.77 5.91 -47.33
N LEU A 369 34.38 4.97 -46.45
CA LEU A 369 33.11 5.00 -45.76
C LEU A 369 33.04 6.22 -44.83
N SER A 370 31.90 6.90 -44.76
CA SER A 370 31.67 7.82 -43.67
C SER A 370 31.49 7.05 -42.36
N SER A 371 31.87 7.64 -41.23
CA SER A 371 31.72 7.01 -39.90
C SER A 371 30.27 6.60 -39.58
N GLU A 372 29.28 7.29 -40.13
CA GLU A 372 27.86 6.94 -39.99
C GLU A 372 27.48 5.68 -40.76
N GLN A 373 28.02 5.53 -41.98
CA GLN A 373 27.82 4.34 -42.81
C GLN A 373 28.48 3.11 -42.20
N GLU A 374 29.72 3.28 -41.71
CA GLU A 374 30.48 2.24 -41.02
C GLU A 374 29.75 1.76 -39.76
N TYR A 375 29.29 2.70 -38.92
CA TYR A 375 28.49 2.39 -37.75
C TYR A 375 27.20 1.64 -38.10
N THR A 376 26.50 2.05 -39.17
CA THR A 376 25.25 1.43 -39.59
C THR A 376 25.48 -0.01 -40.08
N LEU A 377 26.51 -0.22 -40.91
CA LEU A 377 26.89 -1.54 -41.43
C LEU A 377 27.32 -2.47 -40.26
N PHE A 378 28.15 -1.97 -39.37
CA PHE A 378 28.58 -2.73 -38.20
C PHE A 378 27.40 -3.10 -37.29
N SER A 379 26.51 -2.16 -37.02
CA SER A 379 25.30 -2.39 -36.22
C SER A 379 24.38 -3.46 -36.85
N ASN A 380 24.24 -3.44 -38.20
CA ASN A 380 23.49 -4.47 -38.90
C ASN A 380 24.16 -5.86 -38.77
N CYS A 381 25.47 -5.93 -38.93
CA CYS A 381 26.21 -7.17 -38.70
C CYS A 381 26.05 -7.70 -37.27
N VAL A 382 26.17 -6.82 -36.27
CA VAL A 382 25.95 -7.19 -34.85
C VAL A 382 24.54 -7.73 -34.62
N SER A 383 23.52 -7.14 -35.27
CA SER A 383 22.13 -7.60 -35.19
C SER A 383 21.92 -9.02 -35.75
N ILE A 384 22.72 -9.44 -36.73
CA ILE A 384 22.76 -10.79 -37.29
C ILE A 384 23.54 -11.74 -36.36
N ILE A 385 24.69 -11.29 -35.86
CA ILE A 385 25.61 -12.11 -35.06
C ILE A 385 25.05 -12.41 -33.68
N TYR A 386 24.44 -11.42 -33.01
CA TYR A 386 23.96 -11.56 -31.65
C TYR A 386 23.00 -12.73 -31.41
N PRO A 387 21.92 -12.93 -32.20
CA PRO A 387 21.01 -14.06 -32.03
C PRO A 387 21.70 -15.42 -32.24
N ILE A 388 22.71 -15.49 -33.14
CA ILE A 388 23.46 -16.72 -33.39
C ILE A 388 24.36 -17.06 -32.17
N ILE A 389 25.09 -16.08 -31.62
CA ILE A 389 25.88 -16.28 -30.41
C ILE A 389 24.98 -16.81 -29.28
N LYS A 390 23.81 -16.18 -29.08
CA LYS A 390 22.86 -16.59 -28.06
C LYS A 390 22.28 -17.99 -28.29
N LYS A 391 22.01 -18.37 -29.51
CA LYS A 391 21.55 -19.72 -29.91
C LYS A 391 22.53 -20.81 -29.48
N TYR A 392 23.84 -20.52 -29.55
CA TYR A 392 24.91 -21.44 -29.10
C TYR A 392 25.39 -21.18 -27.67
N ASN A 393 24.51 -20.68 -26.80
CA ASN A 393 24.77 -20.44 -25.38
C ASN A 393 25.92 -19.47 -25.08
N GLY A 394 26.34 -18.67 -26.06
CA GLY A 394 27.32 -17.63 -25.91
C GLY A 394 26.67 -16.28 -25.55
N TYR A 395 27.51 -15.33 -25.19
CA TYR A 395 27.12 -13.92 -25.03
C TYR A 395 28.27 -12.99 -25.44
N ILE A 396 27.93 -11.78 -25.91
CA ILE A 396 28.90 -10.75 -26.22
C ILE A 396 29.36 -10.14 -24.90
N ALA A 397 30.64 -10.28 -24.61
CA ALA A 397 31.26 -9.69 -23.41
C ALA A 397 31.67 -8.25 -23.68
N LYS A 398 32.17 -7.95 -24.90
CA LYS A 398 32.62 -6.60 -25.25
C LYS A 398 32.56 -6.35 -26.75
N ILE A 399 32.29 -5.10 -27.13
CA ILE A 399 32.46 -4.59 -28.47
C ILE A 399 33.49 -3.48 -28.40
N ILE A 400 34.57 -3.56 -29.17
CA ILE A 400 35.67 -2.60 -29.20
C ILE A 400 35.88 -2.20 -30.66
N SER A 401 35.44 -0.99 -31.03
CA SER A 401 35.45 -0.55 -32.44
C SER A 401 34.72 -1.56 -33.34
N GLU A 402 35.41 -2.24 -34.25
CA GLU A 402 34.90 -3.27 -35.16
C GLU A 402 35.07 -4.70 -34.66
N ASP A 403 35.57 -4.85 -33.41
CA ASP A 403 35.86 -6.15 -32.85
C ASP A 403 34.77 -6.58 -31.85
N ILE A 404 34.36 -7.84 -31.95
CA ILE A 404 33.38 -8.48 -31.08
C ILE A 404 34.06 -9.55 -30.26
N VAL A 405 34.06 -9.39 -28.94
CA VAL A 405 34.52 -10.41 -27.99
C VAL A 405 33.30 -11.15 -27.43
N ALA A 406 33.20 -12.45 -27.71
CA ALA A 406 32.13 -13.28 -27.21
C ALA A 406 32.66 -14.47 -26.39
N LEU A 407 31.90 -14.86 -25.39
CA LEU A 407 32.23 -15.93 -24.45
C LEU A 407 31.21 -17.06 -24.56
N PHE A 408 31.73 -18.30 -24.47
CA PHE A 408 30.93 -19.53 -24.52
C PHE A 408 31.27 -20.37 -23.27
N PRO A 409 30.39 -20.34 -22.25
CA PRO A 409 30.66 -21.00 -20.96
C PRO A 409 30.62 -22.53 -21.01
N ASN A 410 29.93 -23.11 -21.98
CA ASN A 410 29.68 -24.54 -22.02
C ASN A 410 30.82 -25.29 -22.73
N HIS A 411 30.59 -25.76 -23.92
CA HIS A 411 31.54 -26.60 -24.64
C HIS A 411 32.16 -25.82 -25.83
N PRO A 412 33.49 -26.00 -26.14
CA PRO A 412 34.13 -25.31 -27.26
C PRO A 412 33.47 -25.52 -28.65
N SER A 413 32.78 -26.64 -28.86
CA SER A 413 32.01 -26.88 -30.08
C SER A 413 30.90 -25.86 -30.31
N ASP A 414 30.38 -25.23 -29.27
CA ASP A 414 29.37 -24.19 -29.36
C ASP A 414 29.94 -22.98 -30.12
N ALA A 415 31.15 -22.56 -29.77
CA ALA A 415 31.84 -21.46 -30.43
C ALA A 415 32.16 -21.80 -31.91
N ILE A 416 32.56 -23.03 -32.21
CA ILE A 416 32.85 -23.47 -33.57
C ILE A 416 31.58 -23.48 -34.43
N ASN A 417 30.50 -24.12 -33.96
CA ASN A 417 29.21 -24.13 -34.65
C ASN A 417 28.66 -22.72 -34.85
N CYS A 418 28.79 -21.86 -33.84
CA CYS A 418 28.42 -20.45 -33.90
C CYS A 418 29.17 -19.73 -35.03
N ASN A 419 30.51 -19.91 -35.13
CA ASN A 419 31.31 -19.27 -36.13
C ASN A 419 31.00 -19.76 -37.54
N LEU A 420 30.70 -21.04 -37.76
CA LEU A 420 30.27 -21.60 -39.02
C LEU A 420 28.95 -20.98 -39.47
N GLU A 421 27.96 -20.88 -38.59
CA GLU A 421 26.67 -20.27 -38.91
C GLU A 421 26.79 -18.74 -39.16
N ILE A 422 27.59 -18.03 -38.37
CA ILE A 422 27.88 -16.61 -38.61
C ILE A 422 28.50 -16.38 -40.00
N SER A 423 29.48 -17.20 -40.40
CA SER A 423 30.10 -17.10 -41.72
C SER A 423 29.09 -17.28 -42.83
N GLU A 424 28.21 -18.27 -42.74
CA GLU A 424 27.14 -18.51 -43.71
C GLU A 424 26.16 -17.33 -43.81
N MET A 425 25.69 -16.84 -42.64
CA MET A 425 24.71 -15.75 -42.62
C MET A 425 25.29 -14.40 -43.08
N LEU A 426 26.52 -14.07 -42.71
CA LEU A 426 27.19 -12.85 -43.17
C LEU A 426 27.51 -12.91 -44.69
N SER A 427 27.87 -14.08 -45.23
CA SER A 427 28.05 -14.25 -46.67
C SER A 427 26.75 -13.98 -47.44
N ASN A 428 25.62 -14.48 -46.94
CA ASN A 428 24.31 -14.24 -47.51
C ASN A 428 23.91 -12.76 -47.46
N TYR A 429 24.14 -12.10 -46.33
CA TYR A 429 23.88 -10.68 -46.13
C TYR A 429 24.73 -9.82 -47.09
N THR A 430 26.01 -10.10 -47.20
CA THR A 430 26.93 -9.39 -48.12
C THR A 430 26.49 -9.52 -49.56
N ASN A 431 26.02 -10.68 -49.99
CA ASN A 431 25.58 -10.92 -51.34
C ASN A 431 24.25 -10.22 -51.69
N GLN A 432 23.37 -9.98 -50.74
CA GLN A 432 22.05 -9.38 -50.95
C GLN A 432 22.05 -7.85 -50.82
N GLU A 433 22.75 -7.27 -49.84
CA GLU A 433 22.59 -5.86 -49.49
C GLU A 433 23.85 -4.98 -49.72
N ILE A 434 25.05 -5.56 -49.74
CA ILE A 434 26.31 -4.79 -49.76
C ILE A 434 27.16 -5.01 -51.00
N ASN A 435 26.89 -6.03 -51.81
CA ASN A 435 27.77 -6.57 -52.84
C ASN A 435 28.27 -5.56 -53.90
N ASP A 436 27.54 -4.46 -54.16
CA ASP A 436 27.90 -3.48 -55.19
C ASP A 436 28.96 -2.46 -54.72
N TYR A 437 29.09 -2.23 -53.41
CA TYR A 437 29.92 -1.14 -52.86
C TYR A 437 31.05 -1.61 -51.94
N PHE A 438 30.85 -2.65 -51.14
CA PHE A 438 31.81 -3.10 -50.15
C PHE A 438 31.98 -4.62 -50.14
N THR A 439 33.14 -5.06 -49.62
CA THR A 439 33.37 -6.46 -49.27
C THR A 439 33.55 -6.56 -47.75
N LEU A 440 32.72 -7.38 -47.11
CA LEU A 440 32.88 -7.69 -45.69
C LEU A 440 33.84 -8.87 -45.56
N LYS A 441 34.93 -8.69 -44.80
CA LYS A 441 35.82 -9.75 -44.39
C LYS A 441 35.64 -9.98 -42.90
N LYS A 442 35.35 -11.22 -42.51
CA LYS A 442 35.31 -11.67 -41.12
C LYS A 442 36.57 -12.46 -40.82
N SER A 443 37.24 -12.14 -39.71
CA SER A 443 38.32 -12.95 -39.18
C SER A 443 38.11 -13.20 -37.70
N THR A 444 38.10 -14.46 -37.28
CA THR A 444 37.82 -14.83 -35.90
C THR A 444 38.92 -15.72 -35.32
N GLY A 445 39.44 -15.36 -34.15
CA GLY A 445 40.23 -16.24 -33.31
C GLY A 445 39.34 -16.95 -32.29
N VAL A 446 39.62 -18.23 -32.01
CA VAL A 446 38.89 -19.03 -31.00
C VAL A 446 39.91 -19.74 -30.08
N HIS A 447 39.78 -19.57 -28.81
CA HIS A 447 40.64 -20.22 -27.82
C HIS A 447 39.85 -20.68 -26.58
N TYR A 448 40.33 -21.74 -25.94
CA TYR A 448 39.78 -22.26 -24.70
C TYR A 448 40.79 -22.10 -23.58
N GLY A 449 40.42 -21.47 -22.48
CA GLY A 449 41.32 -21.21 -21.37
C GLY A 449 40.66 -20.63 -20.13
N ASN A 450 41.47 -20.35 -19.12
CA ASN A 450 41.03 -19.71 -17.89
C ASN A 450 40.78 -18.21 -18.14
N LEU A 451 39.59 -17.75 -17.80
CA LEU A 451 39.17 -16.35 -17.86
C LEU A 451 38.84 -15.86 -16.46
N LEU A 452 39.39 -14.71 -16.10
CA LEU A 452 39.01 -13.97 -14.92
C LEU A 452 37.94 -12.93 -15.34
N LEU A 453 36.72 -13.15 -14.92
CA LEU A 453 35.60 -12.26 -15.15
C LEU A 453 35.36 -11.44 -13.89
N GLY A 454 35.22 -10.15 -14.00
CA GLY A 454 35.00 -9.33 -12.81
C GLY A 454 34.66 -7.88 -13.12
N THR A 455 34.55 -7.10 -12.07
CA THR A 455 34.23 -5.67 -12.11
C THR A 455 35.44 -4.84 -11.71
N ILE A 456 35.81 -3.90 -12.57
CA ILE A 456 36.89 -2.92 -12.32
C ILE A 456 36.32 -1.52 -12.51
N GLY A 457 36.83 -0.57 -11.76
CA GLY A 457 36.44 0.84 -11.93
C GLY A 457 36.57 1.64 -10.64
N GLU A 458 35.64 2.58 -10.50
CA GLU A 458 35.51 3.47 -9.35
C GLU A 458 34.13 3.22 -8.69
N GLU A 459 33.92 3.75 -7.49
CA GLU A 459 32.71 3.60 -6.69
C GLU A 459 31.40 3.92 -7.47
N HIS A 460 31.49 4.85 -8.44
CA HIS A 460 30.35 5.30 -9.25
C HIS A 460 30.42 4.88 -10.73
N ARG A 461 31.46 4.14 -11.13
CA ARG A 461 31.67 3.68 -12.51
C ARG A 461 32.30 2.31 -12.54
N LEU A 462 31.47 1.30 -12.53
CA LEU A 462 31.89 -0.10 -12.67
C LEU A 462 31.89 -0.48 -14.15
N ASN A 463 32.94 -1.14 -14.58
CA ASN A 463 33.05 -1.77 -15.88
C ASN A 463 33.16 -3.28 -15.69
N ASP A 464 32.39 -4.03 -16.45
CA ASP A 464 32.60 -5.45 -16.64
C ASP A 464 33.89 -5.67 -17.43
N THR A 465 34.66 -6.64 -17.03
CA THR A 465 35.95 -6.93 -17.70
C THR A 465 36.25 -8.40 -17.71
N VAL A 466 36.98 -8.79 -18.75
CA VAL A 466 37.58 -10.10 -18.92
C VAL A 466 39.08 -9.93 -18.90
N ILE A 467 39.76 -10.42 -17.88
CA ILE A 467 41.20 -10.37 -17.76
C ILE A 467 41.73 -11.78 -17.94
N SER A 468 42.51 -12.00 -18.98
CA SER A 468 43.18 -13.29 -19.20
C SER A 468 44.22 -13.18 -20.31
N GLU A 469 45.24 -14.02 -20.24
CA GLU A 469 46.16 -14.25 -21.35
C GLU A 469 45.39 -14.78 -22.59
N ALA A 470 44.29 -15.52 -22.40
CA ALA A 470 43.44 -16.02 -23.47
C ALA A 470 42.89 -14.92 -24.39
N VAL A 471 42.61 -13.70 -23.87
CA VAL A 471 42.17 -12.54 -24.66
C VAL A 471 43.24 -12.15 -25.68
N ASN A 472 44.51 -12.14 -25.26
CA ASN A 472 45.62 -11.82 -26.14
C ASN A 472 45.84 -12.93 -27.18
N VAL A 473 45.64 -14.20 -26.79
CA VAL A 473 45.75 -15.34 -27.70
C VAL A 473 44.70 -15.24 -28.80
N VAL A 474 43.42 -15.01 -28.47
CA VAL A 474 42.34 -14.98 -29.48
C VAL A 474 42.46 -13.78 -30.42
N SER A 475 42.91 -12.62 -29.93
CA SER A 475 43.19 -11.46 -30.79
C SER A 475 44.24 -11.78 -31.84
N ARG A 476 45.34 -12.45 -31.42
CA ARG A 476 46.39 -12.87 -32.34
C ARG A 476 45.93 -13.96 -33.30
N LEU A 477 45.10 -14.89 -32.87
CA LEU A 477 44.48 -15.89 -33.73
C LEU A 477 43.53 -15.25 -34.78
N SER A 478 42.88 -14.15 -34.44
CA SER A 478 42.10 -13.37 -35.43
C SER A 478 43.00 -12.73 -36.49
N ASP A 479 44.14 -12.17 -36.08
CA ASP A 479 45.15 -11.64 -37.05
C ASP A 479 45.69 -12.77 -37.97
N VAL A 480 45.90 -13.95 -37.44
CA VAL A 480 46.30 -15.13 -38.19
C VAL A 480 45.21 -15.58 -39.17
N ALA A 481 43.92 -15.59 -38.75
CA ALA A 481 42.81 -15.87 -39.63
C ALA A 481 42.77 -14.90 -40.84
N LYS A 482 43.01 -13.60 -40.57
CA LYS A 482 43.13 -12.57 -41.63
C LYS A 482 44.29 -12.86 -42.58
N THR A 483 45.46 -13.27 -42.07
CA THR A 483 46.65 -13.60 -42.84
C THR A 483 46.45 -14.80 -43.76
N TYR A 484 45.81 -15.85 -43.24
CA TYR A 484 45.49 -17.09 -44.02
C TYR A 484 44.24 -16.96 -44.88
N ASN A 485 43.55 -15.81 -44.83
CA ASN A 485 42.29 -15.53 -45.54
C ASN A 485 41.22 -16.61 -45.27
N VAL A 486 41.06 -16.98 -44.00
CA VAL A 486 40.04 -17.91 -43.51
C VAL A 486 39.13 -17.21 -42.50
N ASP A 487 37.87 -17.64 -42.42
CA ASP A 487 36.86 -17.01 -41.56
C ASP A 487 37.14 -17.13 -40.07
N PHE A 488 37.79 -18.22 -39.63
CA PHE A 488 38.19 -18.39 -38.26
C PHE A 488 39.35 -19.39 -38.11
N VAL A 489 40.11 -19.17 -37.06
CA VAL A 489 41.24 -20.01 -36.62
C VAL A 489 41.08 -20.33 -35.15
N PHE A 490 41.38 -21.54 -34.76
CA PHE A 490 41.36 -21.95 -33.35
C PHE A 490 42.63 -22.65 -32.91
N SER A 491 42.87 -22.61 -31.61
CA SER A 491 44.06 -23.17 -30.98
C SER A 491 43.97 -24.71 -30.83
N ASP A 492 45.12 -25.33 -30.55
CA ASP A 492 45.22 -26.74 -30.22
C ASP A 492 44.44 -27.14 -28.95
N GLU A 493 44.31 -26.25 -27.97
CA GLU A 493 43.46 -26.52 -26.79
C GLU A 493 42.00 -26.75 -27.23
N VAL A 494 41.47 -25.95 -28.13
CA VAL A 494 40.14 -26.17 -28.71
C VAL A 494 40.09 -27.44 -29.52
N PHE A 495 41.08 -27.68 -30.40
CA PHE A 495 41.16 -28.86 -31.25
C PHE A 495 41.14 -30.16 -30.40
N ASN A 496 41.93 -30.23 -29.35
CA ASN A 496 42.04 -31.40 -28.47
C ASN A 496 40.70 -31.78 -27.80
N ILE A 497 39.84 -30.79 -27.54
CA ILE A 497 38.51 -31.02 -26.94
C ILE A 497 37.48 -31.46 -27.98
N ILE A 498 37.55 -30.91 -29.20
CA ILE A 498 36.50 -31.11 -30.22
C ILE A 498 36.87 -32.15 -31.31
N ARG A 499 38.10 -32.72 -31.27
CA ARG A 499 38.64 -33.63 -32.32
C ARG A 499 37.77 -34.85 -32.62
N GLU A 500 36.92 -35.27 -31.67
CA GLU A 500 35.98 -36.39 -31.84
C GLU A 500 34.65 -36.00 -32.46
N ASN A 501 34.46 -34.69 -32.73
CA ASN A 501 33.21 -34.16 -33.32
C ASN A 501 33.17 -34.29 -34.84
N LYS A 502 32.00 -34.05 -35.43
CA LYS A 502 31.71 -34.16 -36.88
C LYS A 502 32.20 -32.95 -37.68
N PHE A 503 33.47 -32.57 -37.54
CA PHE A 503 34.09 -31.50 -38.32
C PHE A 503 35.20 -32.06 -39.24
N ASP A 504 35.41 -31.43 -40.36
CA ASP A 504 36.57 -31.66 -41.21
C ASP A 504 37.63 -30.61 -40.88
N PHE A 505 38.68 -31.05 -40.18
CA PHE A 505 39.73 -30.18 -39.67
C PHE A 505 40.87 -29.99 -40.66
N ALA A 506 41.39 -28.79 -40.77
CA ALA A 506 42.61 -28.46 -41.50
C ALA A 506 43.60 -27.77 -40.56
N GLN A 507 44.80 -28.34 -40.42
CA GLN A 507 45.91 -27.71 -39.72
C GLN A 507 46.56 -26.68 -40.65
N LEU A 508 46.60 -25.43 -40.21
CA LEU A 508 47.13 -24.30 -41.01
C LEU A 508 48.65 -24.11 -40.78
N GLY A 509 49.16 -24.54 -39.65
CA GLY A 509 50.59 -24.37 -39.32
C GLY A 509 50.82 -24.24 -37.82
N ILE A 510 52.01 -23.70 -37.50
CA ILE A 510 52.42 -23.41 -36.13
C ILE A 510 52.76 -21.91 -36.04
N THR A 511 52.23 -21.25 -35.05
CA THR A 511 52.50 -19.82 -34.82
C THR A 511 53.06 -19.59 -33.42
N THR A 512 53.93 -18.58 -33.29
CA THR A 512 54.41 -18.10 -31.99
C THR A 512 53.65 -16.88 -31.56
N ILE A 513 52.98 -16.96 -30.39
CA ILE A 513 52.22 -15.85 -29.82
C ILE A 513 53.09 -15.17 -28.80
N LYS A 514 53.28 -13.83 -28.90
CA LYS A 514 54.05 -13.05 -27.92
C LYS A 514 53.41 -13.19 -26.54
N GLY A 515 54.16 -13.74 -25.60
CA GLY A 515 53.70 -14.05 -24.23
C GLY A 515 53.52 -15.54 -23.92
N LYS A 516 53.42 -16.44 -24.93
CA LYS A 516 53.50 -17.88 -24.73
C LYS A 516 54.91 -18.40 -25.02
N SER A 517 55.43 -19.22 -24.10
CA SER A 517 56.76 -19.82 -24.23
C SER A 517 56.83 -20.98 -25.21
N GLN A 518 55.68 -21.54 -25.63
CA GLN A 518 55.60 -22.64 -26.60
C GLN A 518 54.85 -22.21 -27.84
N PRO A 519 55.27 -22.67 -29.05
CA PRO A 519 54.56 -22.44 -30.29
C PRO A 519 53.20 -23.16 -30.27
N LEU A 520 52.17 -22.51 -30.81
CA LEU A 520 50.79 -22.97 -30.83
C LEU A 520 50.46 -23.52 -32.22
N SER A 521 49.92 -24.75 -32.27
CA SER A 521 49.37 -25.32 -33.49
C SER A 521 47.98 -24.70 -33.74
N ILE A 522 47.76 -24.30 -34.97
CA ILE A 522 46.54 -23.59 -35.40
C ILE A 522 45.74 -24.39 -36.40
N TYR A 523 44.43 -24.37 -36.22
CA TYR A 523 43.49 -25.16 -37.01
C TYR A 523 42.31 -24.28 -37.51
N THR A 524 41.71 -24.74 -38.62
CA THR A 524 40.37 -24.31 -39.06
C THR A 524 39.55 -25.56 -39.34
N CYS A 525 38.24 -25.39 -39.53
CA CYS A 525 37.38 -26.52 -39.92
C CYS A 525 36.18 -26.10 -40.76
N THR A 526 35.59 -27.07 -41.44
CA THR A 526 34.33 -26.98 -42.15
C THR A 526 33.34 -28.03 -41.60
N LYS A 527 32.05 -27.83 -41.83
CA LYS A 527 31.06 -28.88 -41.54
C LYS A 527 31.34 -30.10 -42.42
N LYS A 528 31.41 -31.29 -41.82
CA LYS A 528 31.49 -32.53 -42.57
C LYS A 528 30.26 -32.67 -43.45
N GLN A 529 30.42 -32.71 -44.77
CA GLN A 529 29.33 -33.02 -45.69
C GLN A 529 28.87 -34.46 -45.38
N THR A 530 27.70 -34.59 -44.77
CA THR A 530 26.98 -35.87 -44.75
C THR A 530 26.66 -36.23 -46.17
N GLY A 531 27.44 -37.11 -46.78
CA GLY A 531 27.21 -37.58 -48.13
C GLY A 531 25.79 -38.10 -48.27
N VAL A 532 25.02 -37.49 -49.16
CA VAL A 532 23.81 -38.10 -49.69
C VAL A 532 24.28 -39.37 -50.38
N LYS A 533 24.05 -40.54 -49.78
CA LYS A 533 24.08 -41.81 -50.53
C LYS A 533 22.96 -41.70 -51.53
N ASN A 534 23.33 -41.47 -52.78
CA ASN A 534 22.48 -41.82 -53.94
C ASN A 534 22.48 -43.36 -54.00
N ASP A 535 21.40 -43.98 -53.53
CA ASP A 535 20.97 -45.29 -53.94
C ASP A 535 19.89 -45.15 -55.02
#